data_c5ed1a52c929a552c0deac6b60a4d419
#
_entry.id   c5ed1a52c929a552c0deac6b60a4d419
#
_cell.length_a   1.000
_cell.length_b   1.000
_cell.length_c   1.000
_cell.angle_alpha   90.00
_cell.angle_beta   90.00
_cell.angle_gamma   90.00
#
_symmetry.space_group_name_H-M   'P 1'
#
loop_
_entity.id
_entity.type
_entity.pdbx_description
1 polymer ?
#
loop_
_entity_poly.entity_id
_entity_poly.type
_entity_poly.pdbx_seq_one_letter_code
_entity_poly.pdbx_strand_id
1 'polypeptide(L)'
;MAGSAYTLSHAINKLTKHDAINLISTKSFAEYPVFAQMQDYTPSECRKITEKADVILFHSAVKPYFQAFALSPKKLENKKKYLYFHGSEARFLGKEIIAQADEYLKEYTILVSTPDLLLGCPKKAKWLPVTRSFDEISKIGLSKRDKKALKAFKQPRQKVIFCHAPSDEIKKGSKTFYEAVTRVMRELPYVVFTTIRNQPWQSCLKIISETDVYLDQDPPFAGSYGIVSVEASVFKVPSICKMQAPVIDVIKKETGLNNPFITFDNVDRLIAELYLLANDSELRSNFGQNLHDYARQVHDEKPVVSKFLELMEEK
;
A
#
# COMPACT_ATOMS: atom_id res chain seq x y z
N MET A 1 -5.63 -4.33 7.07
CA MET A 1 -4.19 -4.27 6.67
C MET A 1 -4.08 -5.02 5.35
N ALA A 2 -3.77 -4.37 4.27
CA ALA A 2 -3.83 -4.86 2.88
C ALA A 2 -2.85 -6.02 2.55
N GLY A 3 -2.92 -7.13 3.24
CA GLY A 3 -2.07 -8.30 3.05
C GLY A 3 -0.59 -8.11 3.39
N SER A 4 -0.19 -6.96 3.98
CA SER A 4 1.22 -6.59 4.17
C SER A 4 2.01 -7.56 5.06
N ALA A 5 1.38 -8.15 6.07
CA ALA A 5 2.05 -9.16 6.90
C ALA A 5 2.36 -10.43 6.10
N TYR A 6 1.39 -10.89 5.30
CA TYR A 6 1.58 -12.05 4.42
C TYR A 6 2.66 -11.78 3.37
N THR A 7 2.57 -10.68 2.63
CA THR A 7 3.51 -10.41 1.53
C THR A 7 4.95 -10.27 2.01
N LEU A 8 5.17 -9.68 3.18
CA LEU A 8 6.51 -9.57 3.75
C LEU A 8 7.04 -10.94 4.22
N SER A 9 6.26 -11.71 4.99
CA SER A 9 6.70 -13.04 5.44
C SER A 9 6.91 -14.01 4.28
N HIS A 10 6.05 -13.97 3.26
CA HIS A 10 6.23 -14.75 2.05
C HIS A 10 7.53 -14.39 1.30
N ALA A 11 7.80 -13.09 1.15
CA ALA A 11 9.02 -12.63 0.50
C ALA A 11 10.29 -13.02 1.29
N ILE A 12 10.27 -12.94 2.62
CA ILE A 12 11.37 -13.38 3.48
C ILE A 12 11.64 -14.87 3.25
N ASN A 13 10.63 -15.73 3.32
CA ASN A 13 10.76 -17.18 3.11
C ASN A 13 11.27 -17.52 1.71
N LYS A 14 10.86 -16.75 0.69
CA LYS A 14 11.25 -16.97 -0.71
C LYS A 14 12.69 -16.53 -1.00
N LEU A 15 13.15 -15.45 -0.39
CA LEU A 15 14.40 -14.77 -0.77
C LEU A 15 15.56 -14.99 0.21
N THR A 16 15.29 -15.57 1.38
CA THR A 16 16.28 -15.71 2.46
C THR A 16 16.28 -17.12 3.04
N LYS A 17 17.18 -17.36 4.00
CA LYS A 17 17.21 -18.59 4.82
C LYS A 17 16.40 -18.45 6.11
N HIS A 18 15.80 -17.29 6.35
CA HIS A 18 14.96 -17.07 7.53
C HIS A 18 13.59 -17.71 7.33
N ASP A 19 13.02 -18.18 8.42
CA ASP A 19 11.66 -18.73 8.48
C ASP A 19 10.72 -17.66 9.08
N ALA A 20 9.74 -17.21 8.32
CA ALA A 20 8.83 -16.16 8.72
C ALA A 20 7.37 -16.63 8.66
N ILE A 21 6.66 -16.46 9.77
CA ILE A 21 5.24 -16.80 9.91
C ILE A 21 4.46 -15.52 10.20
N ASN A 22 3.32 -15.32 9.53
CA ASN A 22 2.37 -14.28 9.89
C ASN A 22 1.12 -14.88 10.53
N LEU A 23 0.74 -14.32 11.68
CA LEU A 23 -0.51 -14.62 12.35
C LEU A 23 -1.48 -13.45 12.17
N ILE A 24 -2.68 -13.72 11.67
CA ILE A 24 -3.72 -12.70 11.50
C ILE A 24 -4.93 -12.99 12.39
N SER A 25 -5.51 -11.96 12.99
CA SER A 25 -6.68 -12.09 13.86
C SER A 25 -7.98 -12.33 13.08
N THR A 26 -8.13 -11.69 11.91
CA THR A 26 -9.35 -11.78 11.10
C THR A 26 -9.02 -11.73 9.61
N LYS A 27 -9.78 -12.45 8.79
CA LYS A 27 -9.72 -12.31 7.34
C LYS A 27 -10.24 -10.94 6.91
N SER A 28 -9.55 -10.32 5.96
CA SER A 28 -10.06 -9.14 5.27
C SER A 28 -11.13 -9.55 4.25
N PHE A 29 -12.12 -8.68 4.02
CA PHE A 29 -13.09 -8.84 2.93
C PHE A 29 -12.41 -8.95 1.55
N ALA A 30 -11.22 -8.40 1.41
CA ALA A 30 -10.44 -8.44 0.18
C ALA A 30 -9.77 -9.80 -0.08
N GLU A 31 -9.92 -10.78 0.80
CA GLU A 31 -9.44 -12.16 0.66
C GLU A 31 -7.94 -12.25 0.28
N TYR A 32 -7.11 -11.40 0.92
CA TYR A 32 -5.66 -11.53 0.75
C TYR A 32 -5.19 -12.90 1.22
N PRO A 33 -4.18 -13.50 0.55
CA PRO A 33 -3.56 -14.73 1.03
C PRO A 33 -3.06 -14.59 2.46
N VAL A 34 -3.09 -15.67 3.22
CA VAL A 34 -2.61 -15.74 4.60
C VAL A 34 -1.91 -17.08 4.82
N PHE A 35 -0.86 -17.11 5.65
CA PHE A 35 -0.25 -18.37 6.06
C PHE A 35 -1.08 -19.06 7.13
N ALA A 36 -1.45 -18.30 8.16
CA ALA A 36 -2.17 -18.83 9.30
C ALA A 36 -3.12 -17.79 9.88
N GLN A 37 -4.27 -18.22 10.31
CA GLN A 37 -5.20 -17.40 11.08
C GLN A 37 -5.04 -17.74 12.57
N MET A 38 -5.13 -16.73 13.42
CA MET A 38 -5.01 -16.95 14.87
C MET A 38 -6.08 -17.90 15.41
N GLN A 39 -7.24 -17.97 14.76
CA GLN A 39 -8.30 -18.92 15.12
C GLN A 39 -7.95 -20.39 14.84
N ASP A 40 -6.94 -20.65 13.99
CA ASP A 40 -6.45 -22.01 13.71
C ASP A 40 -5.51 -22.51 14.81
N TYR A 41 -5.18 -21.65 15.78
CA TYR A 41 -4.25 -21.92 16.89
C TYR A 41 -4.89 -21.54 18.22
N THR A 42 -4.57 -22.31 19.25
CA THR A 42 -4.87 -21.89 20.61
C THR A 42 -4.00 -20.69 21.03
N PRO A 43 -4.44 -19.86 21.99
CA PRO A 43 -3.60 -18.81 22.54
C PRO A 43 -2.23 -19.31 23.04
N SER A 44 -2.17 -20.55 23.57
CA SER A 44 -0.93 -21.18 24.00
C SER A 44 0.03 -21.47 22.85
N GLU A 45 -0.49 -21.91 21.71
CA GLU A 45 0.32 -22.15 20.50
C GLU A 45 0.82 -20.85 19.90
N CYS A 46 -0.05 -19.83 19.77
CA CYS A 46 0.37 -18.49 19.34
C CYS A 46 1.47 -17.91 20.24
N ARG A 47 1.34 -18.09 21.57
CA ARG A 47 2.36 -17.73 22.54
C ARG A 47 3.68 -18.46 22.28
N LYS A 48 3.65 -19.79 22.13
CA LYS A 48 4.85 -20.59 21.87
C LYS A 48 5.56 -20.19 20.58
N ILE A 49 4.81 -19.91 19.51
CA ILE A 49 5.35 -19.41 18.23
C ILE A 49 6.06 -18.08 18.47
N THR A 50 5.40 -17.13 19.14
CA THR A 50 5.95 -15.80 19.42
C THR A 50 7.19 -15.88 20.33
N GLU A 51 7.17 -16.71 21.36
CA GLU A 51 8.30 -16.90 22.29
C GLU A 51 9.51 -17.60 21.63
N LYS A 52 9.31 -18.38 20.58
CA LYS A 52 10.41 -19.01 19.81
C LYS A 52 11.04 -18.10 18.77
N ALA A 53 10.32 -17.09 18.28
CA ALA A 53 10.82 -16.18 17.27
C ALA A 53 11.99 -15.33 17.80
N ASP A 54 13.02 -15.11 17.00
CA ASP A 54 14.14 -14.21 17.31
C ASP A 54 13.75 -12.74 17.05
N VAL A 55 12.88 -12.54 16.06
CA VAL A 55 12.39 -11.23 15.63
C VAL A 55 10.87 -11.22 15.63
N ILE A 56 10.26 -10.16 16.18
CA ILE A 56 8.81 -10.01 16.24
C ILE A 56 8.42 -8.68 15.60
N LEU A 57 7.53 -8.74 14.62
CA LEU A 57 6.98 -7.56 13.94
C LEU A 57 5.48 -7.46 14.26
N PHE A 58 5.11 -6.50 15.09
CA PHE A 58 3.72 -6.18 15.39
C PHE A 58 3.16 -5.20 14.35
N HIS A 59 2.02 -5.53 13.77
CA HIS A 59 1.32 -4.65 12.87
C HIS A 59 0.28 -3.83 13.63
N SER A 60 0.47 -2.52 13.70
CA SER A 60 -0.40 -1.47 14.25
C SER A 60 -0.56 -1.43 15.77
N ALA A 61 -0.62 -2.56 16.46
CA ALA A 61 -0.87 -2.58 17.92
C ALA A 61 -0.07 -3.69 18.60
N VAL A 62 0.31 -3.45 19.85
CA VAL A 62 1.05 -4.43 20.69
C VAL A 62 0.16 -4.98 21.80
N LYS A 63 -0.51 -4.09 22.53
CA LYS A 63 -1.29 -4.43 23.73
C LYS A 63 -2.34 -5.53 23.51
N PRO A 64 -3.13 -5.54 22.43
CA PRO A 64 -4.10 -6.60 22.18
C PRO A 64 -3.46 -8.00 22.06
N TYR A 65 -2.28 -8.11 21.44
CA TYR A 65 -1.58 -9.39 21.27
C TYR A 65 -1.00 -9.90 22.58
N PHE A 66 -0.48 -9.01 23.43
CA PHE A 66 -0.01 -9.38 24.76
C PHE A 66 -1.15 -9.96 25.60
N GLN A 67 -2.32 -9.36 25.56
CA GLN A 67 -3.51 -9.87 26.26
C GLN A 67 -4.02 -11.18 25.65
N ALA A 68 -4.19 -11.22 24.33
CA ALA A 68 -4.76 -12.40 23.65
C ALA A 68 -3.90 -13.65 23.79
N PHE A 69 -2.56 -13.51 23.82
CA PHE A 69 -1.64 -14.65 23.91
C PHE A 69 -1.06 -14.85 25.31
N ALA A 70 -1.45 -14.03 26.28
CA ALA A 70 -0.84 -13.99 27.61
C ALA A 70 0.71 -13.93 27.53
N LEU A 71 1.23 -13.05 26.66
CA LEU A 71 2.66 -12.87 26.48
C LEU A 71 3.29 -12.24 27.72
N SER A 72 4.44 -12.72 28.12
CA SER A 72 5.23 -12.12 29.18
C SER A 72 6.29 -11.18 28.58
N PRO A 73 6.32 -9.89 28.97
CA PRO A 73 7.37 -8.98 28.53
C PRO A 73 8.78 -9.52 28.79
N LYS A 74 9.00 -10.15 29.95
CA LYS A 74 10.27 -10.76 30.33
C LYS A 74 10.77 -11.81 29.33
N LYS A 75 9.86 -12.60 28.74
CA LYS A 75 10.23 -13.62 27.75
C LYS A 75 10.57 -13.02 26.36
N LEU A 76 10.20 -11.78 26.14
CA LEU A 76 10.48 -11.05 24.91
C LEU A 76 11.60 -10.02 25.05
N GLU A 77 12.21 -9.90 26.24
CA GLU A 77 13.19 -8.87 26.57
C GLU A 77 14.41 -8.86 25.63
N ASN A 78 14.93 -10.04 25.32
CA ASN A 78 16.12 -10.22 24.48
C ASN A 78 15.81 -10.36 22.99
N LYS A 79 14.56 -10.12 22.55
CA LYS A 79 14.16 -10.25 21.16
C LYS A 79 14.18 -8.91 20.43
N LYS A 80 14.49 -8.92 19.15
CA LYS A 80 14.32 -7.75 18.30
C LYS A 80 12.82 -7.53 18.05
N LYS A 81 12.32 -6.38 18.45
CA LYS A 81 10.89 -6.04 18.41
C LYS A 81 10.67 -4.83 17.53
N TYR A 82 9.76 -4.97 16.58
CA TYR A 82 9.36 -3.91 15.65
C TYR A 82 7.87 -3.63 15.79
N LEU A 83 7.51 -2.36 15.68
CA LEU A 83 6.12 -1.92 15.61
C LEU A 83 5.90 -1.20 14.28
N TYR A 84 5.11 -1.81 13.41
CA TYR A 84 4.90 -1.37 12.04
C TYR A 84 3.53 -0.72 11.86
N PHE A 85 3.53 0.60 11.74
CA PHE A 85 2.32 1.39 11.57
C PHE A 85 1.90 1.49 10.11
N HIS A 86 0.58 1.31 9.88
CA HIS A 86 -0.04 1.42 8.56
C HIS A 86 -0.82 2.72 8.40
N GLY A 87 -0.78 3.29 7.17
CA GLY A 87 -1.20 4.65 6.87
C GLY A 87 -2.59 5.07 7.36
N SER A 88 -3.63 4.30 7.06
CA SER A 88 -5.00 4.70 7.41
C SER A 88 -5.20 4.79 8.93
N GLU A 89 -4.70 3.82 9.66
CA GLU A 89 -4.85 3.74 11.12
C GLU A 89 -4.00 4.81 11.82
N ALA A 90 -2.72 4.92 11.45
CA ALA A 90 -1.82 5.89 12.03
C ALA A 90 -2.23 7.35 11.76
N ARG A 91 -2.80 7.66 10.59
CA ARG A 91 -3.28 9.01 10.28
C ARG A 91 -4.50 9.42 11.12
N PHE A 92 -5.39 8.49 11.44
CA PHE A 92 -6.60 8.79 12.21
C PHE A 92 -6.37 8.76 13.73
N LEU A 93 -5.42 7.95 14.20
CA LEU A 93 -5.05 7.85 15.61
C LEU A 93 -3.81 8.69 15.96
N GLY A 94 -3.32 9.52 15.05
CA GLY A 94 -2.00 10.12 15.00
C GLY A 94 -1.43 10.66 16.31
N LYS A 95 -2.17 11.48 17.07
CA LYS A 95 -1.67 12.05 18.33
C LYS A 95 -1.55 11.01 19.44
N GLU A 96 -2.49 10.06 19.52
CA GLU A 96 -2.48 9.00 20.53
C GLU A 96 -1.40 7.96 20.25
N ILE A 97 -1.20 7.61 18.96
CA ILE A 97 -0.15 6.68 18.54
C ILE A 97 1.24 7.31 18.72
N ILE A 98 1.40 8.62 18.47
CA ILE A 98 2.66 9.33 18.69
C ILE A 98 2.98 9.38 20.18
N ALA A 99 2.00 9.67 21.04
CA ALA A 99 2.18 9.64 22.49
C ALA A 99 2.51 8.22 23.00
N GLN A 100 1.88 7.19 22.43
CA GLN A 100 2.21 5.80 22.74
C GLN A 100 3.55 5.38 22.13
N ALA A 101 3.96 5.94 20.99
CA ALA A 101 5.25 5.63 20.38
C ALA A 101 6.44 6.02 21.28
N ASP A 102 6.34 7.09 22.02
CA ASP A 102 7.38 7.48 23.00
C ASP A 102 7.52 6.44 24.13
N GLU A 103 6.43 5.81 24.54
CA GLU A 103 6.44 4.69 25.50
C GLU A 103 7.07 3.44 24.89
N TYR A 104 6.77 3.15 23.61
CA TYR A 104 7.29 1.97 22.90
C TYR A 104 8.70 2.15 22.35
N LEU A 105 9.18 3.37 22.11
CA LEU A 105 10.51 3.66 21.55
C LEU A 105 11.68 3.07 22.35
N LYS A 106 11.48 2.82 23.64
CA LYS A 106 12.50 2.19 24.48
C LYS A 106 12.67 0.70 24.22
N GLU A 107 11.63 0.06 23.71
CA GLU A 107 11.57 -1.39 23.55
C GLU A 107 11.40 -1.86 22.08
N TYR A 108 10.92 -0.97 21.20
CA TYR A 108 10.57 -1.32 19.83
C TYR A 108 11.22 -0.37 18.82
N THR A 109 11.69 -0.91 17.72
CA THR A 109 11.98 -0.09 16.53
C THR A 109 10.68 0.24 15.82
N ILE A 110 10.40 1.54 15.64
CA ILE A 110 9.18 2.00 14.98
C ILE A 110 9.39 1.99 13.46
N LEU A 111 8.51 1.29 12.76
CA LEU A 111 8.45 1.26 11.32
C LEU A 111 7.15 1.90 10.84
N VAL A 112 7.19 2.56 9.69
CA VAL A 112 6.01 3.13 9.04
C VAL A 112 5.91 2.64 7.58
N SER A 113 4.69 2.40 7.12
CA SER A 113 4.45 1.80 5.80
C SER A 113 4.38 2.82 4.66
N THR A 114 4.13 4.08 4.97
CA THR A 114 4.00 5.17 3.99
C THR A 114 4.84 6.36 4.40
N PRO A 115 5.44 7.10 3.45
CA PRO A 115 6.42 8.14 3.75
C PRO A 115 5.86 9.33 4.52
N ASP A 116 4.59 9.67 4.35
CA ASP A 116 3.94 10.77 5.09
C ASP A 116 3.90 10.55 6.60
N LEU A 117 3.90 9.31 7.04
CA LEU A 117 3.90 9.00 8.48
C LEU A 117 5.20 9.39 9.16
N LEU A 118 6.32 9.50 8.42
CA LEU A 118 7.58 10.01 8.98
C LEU A 118 7.48 11.47 9.44
N LEU A 119 6.57 12.26 8.85
CA LEU A 119 6.37 13.65 9.23
C LEU A 119 5.71 13.80 10.63
N GLY A 120 4.93 12.78 11.03
CA GLY A 120 4.20 12.79 12.31
C GLY A 120 4.74 11.82 13.35
N CYS A 121 5.71 10.98 13.00
CA CYS A 121 6.29 9.99 13.89
C CYS A 121 7.57 10.49 14.57
N PRO A 122 8.01 9.86 15.68
CA PRO A 122 9.28 10.18 16.33
C PRO A 122 10.45 10.11 15.34
N LYS A 123 11.47 10.95 15.54
CA LYS A 123 12.65 11.06 14.65
C LYS A 123 13.39 9.75 14.40
N LYS A 124 13.20 8.74 15.27
CA LYS A 124 13.78 7.40 15.14
C LYS A 124 12.93 6.44 14.32
N ALA A 125 11.72 6.83 13.91
CA ALA A 125 10.88 5.99 13.05
C ALA A 125 11.55 5.84 11.68
N LYS A 126 11.45 4.64 11.10
CA LYS A 126 12.04 4.28 9.81
C LYS A 126 10.94 3.88 8.83
N TRP A 127 11.09 4.25 7.59
CA TRP A 127 10.17 3.82 6.56
C TRP A 127 10.56 2.45 6.03
N LEU A 128 9.67 1.48 6.22
CA LEU A 128 9.69 0.18 5.54
C LEU A 128 8.54 0.17 4.53
N PRO A 129 8.80 0.25 3.23
CA PRO A 129 7.74 0.20 2.21
C PRO A 129 6.94 -1.10 2.30
N VAL A 130 5.64 -1.03 1.99
CA VAL A 130 4.81 -2.25 1.91
C VAL A 130 5.29 -3.10 0.74
N THR A 131 5.55 -4.37 1.00
CA THR A 131 6.02 -5.33 0.00
C THR A 131 4.90 -5.73 -0.97
N ARG A 132 5.23 -5.83 -2.27
CA ARG A 132 4.39 -6.45 -3.29
C ARG A 132 5.23 -7.32 -4.22
N SER A 133 4.72 -8.50 -4.53
CA SER A 133 5.32 -9.37 -5.54
C SER A 133 4.88 -8.93 -6.94
N PHE A 134 5.75 -8.24 -7.65
CA PHE A 134 5.47 -7.80 -9.03
C PHE A 134 5.25 -8.98 -9.96
N ASP A 135 6.01 -10.07 -9.78
CA ASP A 135 5.88 -11.26 -10.60
C ASP A 135 4.55 -11.98 -10.38
N GLU A 136 4.04 -12.05 -9.16
CA GLU A 136 2.75 -12.67 -8.86
C GLU A 136 1.58 -11.81 -9.34
N ILE A 137 1.61 -10.50 -9.06
CA ILE A 137 0.56 -9.57 -9.48
C ILE A 137 0.47 -9.51 -11.00
N SER A 138 1.59 -9.50 -11.71
CA SER A 138 1.59 -9.47 -13.18
C SER A 138 0.87 -10.65 -13.83
N LYS A 139 0.83 -11.81 -13.14
CA LYS A 139 0.13 -13.02 -13.62
C LYS A 139 -1.39 -12.95 -13.44
N ILE A 140 -1.86 -12.07 -12.52
CA ILE A 140 -3.30 -11.91 -12.23
C ILE A 140 -3.98 -11.06 -13.32
N GLY A 141 -3.25 -10.16 -13.95
CA GLY A 141 -3.76 -9.32 -15.03
C GLY A 141 -4.30 -10.14 -16.22
N LEU A 142 -5.05 -9.49 -17.11
CA LEU A 142 -5.58 -10.17 -18.29
C LEU A 142 -4.49 -10.82 -19.12
N SER A 143 -4.78 -12.04 -19.60
CA SER A 143 -3.92 -12.73 -20.56
C SER A 143 -3.74 -11.90 -21.85
N LYS A 144 -2.65 -12.15 -22.60
CA LYS A 144 -2.43 -11.52 -23.92
C LYS A 144 -3.63 -11.73 -24.86
N ARG A 145 -4.32 -12.89 -24.76
CA ARG A 145 -5.50 -13.22 -25.54
C ARG A 145 -6.68 -12.35 -25.17
N ASP A 146 -6.91 -12.17 -23.86
CA ASP A 146 -8.02 -11.34 -23.36
C ASP A 146 -7.80 -9.87 -23.67
N LYS A 147 -6.54 -9.38 -23.56
CA LYS A 147 -6.17 -8.02 -23.98
C LYS A 147 -6.39 -7.78 -25.48
N LYS A 148 -6.12 -8.79 -26.33
CA LYS A 148 -6.38 -8.71 -27.77
C LYS A 148 -7.88 -8.72 -28.05
N ALA A 149 -8.66 -9.56 -27.37
CA ALA A 149 -10.12 -9.58 -27.47
C ALA A 149 -10.73 -8.25 -27.02
N LEU A 150 -10.26 -7.69 -25.91
CA LEU A 150 -10.71 -6.39 -25.41
C LEU A 150 -10.38 -5.25 -26.37
N LYS A 151 -9.18 -5.26 -26.99
CA LYS A 151 -8.83 -4.31 -28.04
C LYS A 151 -9.73 -4.43 -29.27
N ALA A 152 -10.13 -5.64 -29.65
CA ALA A 152 -11.08 -5.87 -30.74
C ALA A 152 -12.50 -5.40 -30.41
N PHE A 153 -12.90 -5.44 -29.13
CA PHE A 153 -14.17 -4.92 -28.64
C PHE A 153 -14.18 -3.39 -28.44
N LYS A 154 -13.03 -2.77 -28.30
CA LYS A 154 -12.87 -1.31 -28.24
C LYS A 154 -12.95 -0.70 -29.65
N GLN A 155 -14.12 -0.84 -30.31
CA GLN A 155 -14.43 -0.18 -31.58
C GLN A 155 -14.89 1.28 -31.35
N PRO A 156 -14.80 2.17 -32.32
CA PRO A 156 -13.67 2.97 -32.78
C PRO A 156 -13.53 4.35 -32.12
N ARG A 157 -14.13 4.59 -30.95
CA ARG A 157 -13.80 5.72 -30.05
C ARG A 157 -13.17 5.11 -28.79
N GLN A 158 -11.85 5.19 -28.73
CA GLN A 158 -11.06 4.67 -27.61
C GLN A 158 -11.53 5.28 -26.29
N LYS A 159 -12.27 4.49 -25.51
CA LYS A 159 -12.70 4.92 -24.16
C LYS A 159 -11.47 5.01 -23.27
N VAL A 160 -11.38 6.06 -22.47
CA VAL A 160 -10.40 6.24 -21.42
C VAL A 160 -11.07 5.89 -20.09
N ILE A 161 -10.54 4.91 -19.38
CA ILE A 161 -11.12 4.36 -18.16
C ILE A 161 -10.36 4.92 -16.95
N PHE A 162 -11.03 5.74 -16.16
CA PHE A 162 -10.58 6.14 -14.83
C PHE A 162 -11.15 5.17 -13.78
N CYS A 163 -10.33 4.76 -12.82
CA CYS A 163 -10.74 3.81 -11.79
C CYS A 163 -10.41 4.33 -10.39
N HIS A 164 -11.32 4.09 -9.44
CA HIS A 164 -11.11 4.34 -8.01
C HIS A 164 -11.53 3.11 -7.20
N ALA A 165 -10.68 2.65 -6.27
CA ALA A 165 -10.90 1.45 -5.47
C ALA A 165 -10.78 1.75 -3.96
N PRO A 166 -11.74 2.49 -3.38
CA PRO A 166 -11.67 2.85 -1.98
C PRO A 166 -12.02 1.67 -1.07
N SER A 167 -11.19 1.40 -0.07
CA SER A 167 -11.55 0.52 1.04
C SER A 167 -12.49 1.21 2.05
N ASP A 168 -12.51 2.53 2.05
CA ASP A 168 -13.36 3.41 2.86
C ASP A 168 -13.44 4.76 2.13
N GLU A 169 -14.63 5.12 1.65
CA GLU A 169 -14.81 6.30 0.81
C GLU A 169 -14.48 7.62 1.51
N ILE A 170 -14.76 7.70 2.82
CA ILE A 170 -14.48 8.90 3.61
C ILE A 170 -12.98 9.06 3.79
N LYS A 171 -12.29 8.00 4.22
CA LYS A 171 -10.84 8.01 4.46
C LYS A 171 -10.03 8.18 3.19
N LYS A 172 -10.58 7.78 2.04
CA LYS A 172 -9.95 7.91 0.73
C LYS A 172 -10.33 9.18 -0.03
N GLY A 173 -11.24 10.01 0.52
CA GLY A 173 -11.67 11.25 -0.10
C GLY A 173 -12.40 11.05 -1.42
N SER A 174 -13.18 9.98 -1.56
CA SER A 174 -13.87 9.59 -2.81
C SER A 174 -14.73 10.69 -3.39
N LYS A 175 -15.32 11.56 -2.53
CA LYS A 175 -16.16 12.68 -2.95
C LYS A 175 -15.43 13.61 -3.93
N THR A 176 -14.17 13.94 -3.66
CA THR A 176 -13.35 14.79 -4.53
C THR A 176 -13.19 14.17 -5.92
N PHE A 177 -12.93 12.88 -5.98
CA PHE A 177 -12.81 12.17 -7.26
C PHE A 177 -14.13 12.11 -8.03
N TYR A 178 -15.24 11.84 -7.35
CA TYR A 178 -16.57 11.82 -7.99
C TYR A 178 -16.93 13.18 -8.56
N GLU A 179 -16.65 14.26 -7.85
CA GLU A 179 -16.87 15.61 -8.32
C GLU A 179 -16.02 15.92 -9.57
N ALA A 180 -14.71 15.69 -9.48
CA ALA A 180 -13.78 15.98 -10.57
C ALA A 180 -14.11 15.17 -11.83
N VAL A 181 -14.28 13.85 -11.69
CA VAL A 181 -14.58 12.97 -12.83
C VAL A 181 -15.92 13.30 -13.46
N THR A 182 -16.94 13.65 -12.67
CA THR A 182 -18.25 14.06 -13.21
C THR A 182 -18.15 15.27 -14.10
N ARG A 183 -17.31 16.26 -13.76
CA ARG A 183 -17.05 17.44 -14.61
C ARG A 183 -16.38 17.03 -15.91
N VAL A 184 -15.32 16.23 -15.83
CA VAL A 184 -14.57 15.75 -17.00
C VAL A 184 -15.47 14.93 -17.95
N MET A 185 -16.28 14.02 -17.44
CA MET A 185 -17.18 13.18 -18.26
C MET A 185 -18.27 13.97 -18.99
N ARG A 186 -18.69 15.13 -18.47
CA ARG A 186 -19.67 16.00 -19.15
C ARG A 186 -19.11 16.58 -20.45
N GLU A 187 -17.81 16.85 -20.47
CA GLU A 187 -17.13 17.48 -21.62
C GLU A 187 -16.45 16.44 -22.51
N LEU A 188 -16.01 15.32 -21.93
CA LEU A 188 -15.31 14.23 -22.64
C LEU A 188 -16.13 12.93 -22.57
N PRO A 189 -17.11 12.72 -23.47
CA PRO A 189 -18.03 11.57 -23.42
C PRO A 189 -17.35 10.20 -23.66
N TYR A 190 -16.09 10.19 -24.07
CA TYR A 190 -15.28 8.97 -24.18
C TYR A 190 -14.59 8.58 -22.87
N VAL A 191 -14.64 9.40 -21.83
CA VAL A 191 -14.16 9.06 -20.49
C VAL A 191 -15.20 8.22 -19.77
N VAL A 192 -14.76 7.13 -19.19
CA VAL A 192 -15.57 6.22 -18.37
C VAL A 192 -14.98 6.15 -16.98
N PHE A 193 -15.81 6.16 -15.97
CA PHE A 193 -15.37 6.03 -14.58
C PHE A 193 -15.89 4.74 -13.95
N THR A 194 -15.00 4.01 -13.30
CA THR A 194 -15.31 2.77 -12.60
C THR A 194 -14.91 2.89 -11.13
N THR A 195 -15.83 2.56 -10.23
CA THR A 195 -15.52 2.42 -8.81
C THR A 195 -15.56 0.95 -8.40
N ILE A 196 -14.48 0.47 -7.79
CA ILE A 196 -14.39 -0.90 -7.28
C ILE A 196 -14.72 -0.89 -5.79
N ARG A 197 -15.74 -1.65 -5.38
CA ARG A 197 -16.17 -1.77 -3.97
C ARG A 197 -16.35 -3.23 -3.60
N ASN A 198 -15.90 -3.58 -2.39
CA ASN A 198 -16.15 -4.89 -1.78
C ASN A 198 -15.84 -6.09 -2.70
N GLN A 199 -14.73 -5.99 -3.45
CA GLN A 199 -14.28 -7.06 -4.33
C GLN A 199 -13.09 -7.79 -3.72
N PRO A 200 -12.95 -9.10 -3.97
CA PRO A 200 -11.72 -9.82 -3.69
C PRO A 200 -10.52 -9.16 -4.38
N TRP A 201 -9.37 -9.20 -3.73
CA TRP A 201 -8.15 -8.56 -4.21
C TRP A 201 -7.78 -8.91 -5.65
N GLN A 202 -7.86 -10.20 -6.02
CA GLN A 202 -7.57 -10.63 -7.39
C GLN A 202 -8.53 -10.04 -8.42
N SER A 203 -9.82 -9.90 -8.08
CA SER A 203 -10.83 -9.27 -8.94
C SER A 203 -10.53 -7.77 -9.11
N CYS A 204 -10.14 -7.11 -8.02
CA CYS A 204 -9.68 -5.72 -8.05
C CYS A 204 -8.51 -5.54 -9.03
N LEU A 205 -7.49 -6.38 -8.93
CA LEU A 205 -6.30 -6.32 -9.79
C LEU A 205 -6.63 -6.54 -11.27
N LYS A 206 -7.55 -7.44 -11.58
CA LYS A 206 -8.01 -7.65 -12.96
C LYS A 206 -8.65 -6.38 -13.53
N ILE A 207 -9.52 -5.71 -12.78
CA ILE A 207 -10.16 -4.47 -13.23
C ILE A 207 -9.10 -3.37 -13.38
N ILE A 208 -8.20 -3.22 -12.42
CA ILE A 208 -7.12 -2.22 -12.47
C ILE A 208 -6.21 -2.45 -13.67
N SER A 209 -5.91 -3.70 -14.04
CA SER A 209 -5.06 -4.00 -15.20
C SER A 209 -5.63 -3.51 -16.55
N GLU A 210 -6.89 -3.12 -16.60
CA GLU A 210 -7.61 -2.60 -17.77
C GLU A 210 -7.89 -1.11 -17.73
N THR A 211 -7.48 -0.49 -16.65
CA THR A 211 -7.69 0.92 -16.36
C THR A 211 -6.61 1.75 -17.05
N ASP A 212 -6.97 2.95 -17.51
CA ASP A 212 -6.02 3.89 -18.11
C ASP A 212 -5.41 4.84 -17.07
N VAL A 213 -6.14 5.16 -15.98
CA VAL A 213 -5.68 5.99 -14.86
C VAL A 213 -6.31 5.51 -13.57
N TYR A 214 -5.50 5.36 -12.53
CA TYR A 214 -5.96 5.01 -11.19
C TYR A 214 -6.04 6.26 -10.30
N LEU A 215 -7.20 6.51 -9.70
CA LEU A 215 -7.45 7.60 -8.76
C LEU A 215 -7.32 7.03 -7.34
N ASP A 216 -6.25 7.38 -6.62
CA ASP A 216 -5.88 6.67 -5.39
C ASP A 216 -6.59 7.23 -4.16
N GLN A 217 -6.17 8.38 -3.68
CA GLN A 217 -6.71 8.94 -2.44
C GLN A 217 -6.52 10.45 -2.32
N ASP A 218 -7.49 11.09 -1.66
CA ASP A 218 -7.48 12.47 -1.18
C ASP A 218 -7.73 12.48 0.34
N PRO A 219 -6.77 12.06 1.16
CA PRO A 219 -6.95 12.06 2.60
C PRO A 219 -6.92 13.49 3.16
N PRO A 220 -7.54 13.73 4.34
CA PRO A 220 -7.61 15.06 4.95
C PRO A 220 -6.26 15.61 5.46
N PHE A 221 -5.19 14.83 5.35
CA PHE A 221 -3.84 15.19 5.83
C PHE A 221 -2.88 15.50 4.66
N ALA A 222 -1.56 15.52 4.95
CA ALA A 222 -0.51 15.80 3.97
C ALA A 222 -0.53 14.92 2.72
N GLY A 223 -1.27 13.82 2.79
CA GLY A 223 -1.44 12.91 1.67
C GLY A 223 -0.24 12.00 1.45
N SER A 224 -0.49 10.93 0.75
CA SER A 224 0.52 10.00 0.25
C SER A 224 -0.18 9.06 -0.73
N TYR A 225 0.58 8.18 -1.35
CA TYR A 225 -0.02 7.11 -2.15
C TYR A 225 -0.43 5.91 -1.30
N GLY A 226 -1.46 5.21 -1.77
CA GLY A 226 -1.91 3.95 -1.19
C GLY A 226 -1.27 2.73 -1.86
N ILE A 227 -1.46 1.56 -1.24
CA ILE A 227 -0.90 0.31 -1.75
C ILE A 227 -1.48 -0.09 -3.11
N VAL A 228 -2.71 0.31 -3.41
CA VAL A 228 -3.35 0.02 -4.70
C VAL A 228 -2.65 0.76 -5.85
N SER A 229 -2.08 1.95 -5.61
CA SER A 229 -1.22 2.61 -6.60
C SER A 229 0.04 1.81 -6.92
N VAL A 230 0.64 1.16 -5.91
CA VAL A 230 1.77 0.25 -6.13
C VAL A 230 1.34 -0.97 -6.94
N GLU A 231 0.16 -1.52 -6.66
CA GLU A 231 -0.42 -2.64 -7.42
C GLU A 231 -0.77 -2.23 -8.87
N ALA A 232 -1.33 -1.04 -9.07
CA ALA A 232 -1.61 -0.47 -10.39
C ALA A 232 -0.33 -0.28 -11.23
N SER A 233 0.77 0.10 -10.58
CA SER A 233 2.06 0.27 -11.23
C SER A 233 2.60 -1.00 -11.89
N VAL A 234 2.24 -2.19 -11.37
CA VAL A 234 2.64 -3.48 -11.99
C VAL A 234 2.13 -3.59 -13.42
N PHE A 235 0.96 -3.01 -13.68
CA PHE A 235 0.32 -2.96 -14.99
C PHE A 235 0.68 -1.70 -15.80
N LYS A 236 1.59 -0.85 -15.28
CA LYS A 236 1.97 0.45 -15.86
C LYS A 236 0.77 1.41 -15.95
N VAL A 237 -0.14 1.33 -14.99
CA VAL A 237 -1.26 2.26 -14.87
C VAL A 237 -0.80 3.45 -14.04
N PRO A 238 -0.80 4.69 -14.59
CA PRO A 238 -0.46 5.89 -13.84
C PRO A 238 -1.46 6.13 -12.73
N SER A 239 -0.97 6.61 -11.59
CA SER A 239 -1.81 6.89 -10.43
C SER A 239 -1.73 8.36 -10.04
N ILE A 240 -2.90 8.92 -9.71
CA ILE A 240 -3.04 10.28 -9.20
C ILE A 240 -3.46 10.25 -7.74
N CYS A 241 -2.79 11.01 -6.88
CA CYS A 241 -3.09 11.10 -5.45
C CYS A 241 -2.80 12.49 -4.91
N LYS A 242 -3.49 12.87 -3.83
CA LYS A 242 -3.12 14.07 -3.09
C LYS A 242 -1.81 13.83 -2.35
N MET A 243 -0.86 14.75 -2.55
CA MET A 243 0.43 14.71 -1.88
C MET A 243 1.02 16.11 -1.78
N GLN A 244 1.40 16.51 -0.57
CA GLN A 244 2.02 17.79 -0.32
C GLN A 244 3.54 17.73 -0.47
N ALA A 245 4.18 18.87 -0.75
CA ALA A 245 5.62 18.98 -0.95
C ALA A 245 6.46 18.31 0.15
N PRO A 246 6.20 18.43 1.46
CA PRO A 246 6.99 17.76 2.48
C PRO A 246 7.02 16.23 2.34
N VAL A 247 5.96 15.61 1.82
CA VAL A 247 5.94 14.15 1.60
C VAL A 247 6.78 13.78 0.38
N ILE A 248 6.76 14.62 -0.66
CA ILE A 248 7.61 14.45 -1.85
C ILE A 248 9.09 14.54 -1.45
N ASP A 249 9.44 15.47 -0.59
CA ASP A 249 10.81 15.62 -0.05
C ASP A 249 11.24 14.39 0.76
N VAL A 250 10.33 13.83 1.57
CA VAL A 250 10.58 12.57 2.29
C VAL A 250 10.82 11.41 1.31
N ILE A 251 10.00 11.27 0.26
CA ILE A 251 10.21 10.24 -0.76
C ILE A 251 11.60 10.37 -1.37
N LYS A 252 11.96 11.59 -1.79
CA LYS A 252 13.28 11.87 -2.40
C LYS A 252 14.43 11.54 -1.45
N LYS A 253 14.30 11.94 -0.18
CA LYS A 253 15.31 11.67 0.86
C LYS A 253 15.49 10.18 1.11
N GLU A 254 14.39 9.44 1.26
CA GLU A 254 14.40 8.04 1.66
C GLU A 254 14.77 7.08 0.51
N THR A 255 14.50 7.45 -0.74
CA THR A 255 14.70 6.59 -1.91
C THR A 255 15.81 7.07 -2.85
N GLY A 256 16.18 8.34 -2.80
CA GLY A 256 17.01 8.98 -3.83
C GLY A 256 16.29 9.25 -5.16
N LEU A 257 15.04 8.78 -5.31
CA LEU A 257 14.25 8.84 -6.53
C LEU A 257 13.29 10.05 -6.51
N ASN A 258 12.93 10.53 -7.70
CA ASN A 258 11.89 11.54 -7.83
C ASN A 258 10.51 10.92 -7.61
N ASN A 259 9.55 11.73 -7.13
CA ASN A 259 8.16 11.31 -7.00
C ASN A 259 7.56 10.97 -8.38
N PRO A 260 7.08 9.73 -8.60
CA PRO A 260 6.53 9.30 -9.89
C PRO A 260 5.01 9.49 -9.99
N PHE A 261 4.35 9.87 -8.89
CA PHE A 261 2.90 10.01 -8.84
C PHE A 261 2.48 11.36 -9.41
N ILE A 262 1.36 11.38 -10.11
CA ILE A 262 0.68 12.61 -10.48
C ILE A 262 0.01 13.14 -9.21
N THR A 263 0.27 14.40 -8.88
CA THR A 263 -0.19 14.97 -7.61
C THR A 263 -1.11 16.16 -7.81
N PHE A 264 -2.03 16.33 -6.88
CA PHE A 264 -2.91 17.49 -6.81
C PHE A 264 -2.99 17.97 -5.35
N ASP A 265 -3.38 19.22 -5.17
CA ASP A 265 -3.58 19.87 -3.88
C ASP A 265 -5.03 20.37 -3.70
N ASN A 266 -5.74 20.57 -4.81
CA ASN A 266 -7.13 21.01 -4.86
C ASN A 266 -7.89 20.37 -6.03
N VAL A 267 -9.23 20.51 -6.04
CA VAL A 267 -10.11 19.88 -7.02
C VAL A 267 -9.90 20.43 -8.44
N ASP A 268 -9.59 21.71 -8.61
CA ASP A 268 -9.39 22.30 -9.94
C ASP A 268 -8.09 21.78 -10.56
N ARG A 269 -7.04 21.62 -9.76
CA ARG A 269 -5.82 20.97 -10.22
C ARG A 269 -6.07 19.50 -10.60
N LEU A 270 -6.84 18.77 -9.80
CA LEU A 270 -7.23 17.39 -10.12
C LEU A 270 -7.97 17.34 -11.47
N ILE A 271 -8.94 18.23 -11.70
CA ILE A 271 -9.68 18.30 -12.95
C ILE A 271 -8.73 18.54 -14.13
N ALA A 272 -7.81 19.49 -14.01
CA ALA A 272 -6.82 19.79 -15.05
C ALA A 272 -5.96 18.58 -15.40
N GLU A 273 -5.47 17.86 -14.39
CA GLU A 273 -4.70 16.62 -14.60
C GLU A 273 -5.54 15.53 -15.27
N LEU A 274 -6.81 15.38 -14.90
CA LEU A 274 -7.70 14.40 -15.51
C LEU A 274 -7.96 14.73 -16.99
N TYR A 275 -8.10 16.02 -17.36
CA TYR A 275 -8.20 16.44 -18.76
C TYR A 275 -6.94 16.10 -19.56
N LEU A 276 -5.76 16.39 -19.02
CA LEU A 276 -4.49 16.04 -19.66
C LEU A 276 -4.39 14.53 -19.88
N LEU A 277 -4.64 13.76 -18.83
CA LEU A 277 -4.59 12.30 -18.90
C LEU A 277 -5.67 11.68 -19.80
N ALA A 278 -6.83 12.31 -19.95
CA ALA A 278 -7.86 11.84 -20.87
C ALA A 278 -7.42 11.99 -22.32
N ASN A 279 -6.76 13.10 -22.66
CA ASN A 279 -6.44 13.47 -24.03
C ASN A 279 -5.09 12.94 -24.52
N ASP A 280 -4.14 12.66 -23.62
CA ASP A 280 -2.77 12.32 -23.97
C ASP A 280 -2.40 10.88 -23.54
N SER A 281 -2.39 9.96 -24.50
CA SER A 281 -2.04 8.56 -24.26
C SER A 281 -0.54 8.34 -24.04
N GLU A 282 0.30 9.18 -24.62
CA GLU A 282 1.75 9.12 -24.43
C GLU A 282 2.10 9.56 -23.02
N LEU A 283 1.48 10.64 -22.55
CA LEU A 283 1.61 11.12 -21.17
C LEU A 283 1.22 10.01 -20.16
N ARG A 284 0.08 9.33 -20.37
CA ARG A 284 -0.32 8.19 -19.53
C ARG A 284 0.72 7.08 -19.54
N SER A 285 1.25 6.74 -20.72
CA SER A 285 2.27 5.69 -20.86
C SER A 285 3.55 6.06 -20.12
N ASN A 286 4.01 7.30 -20.23
CA ASN A 286 5.24 7.79 -19.59
C ASN A 286 5.09 7.81 -18.06
N PHE A 287 3.99 8.33 -17.54
CA PHE A 287 3.72 8.28 -16.09
C PHE A 287 3.58 6.85 -15.57
N GLY A 288 2.89 5.99 -16.31
CA GLY A 288 2.74 4.58 -15.96
C GLY A 288 4.06 3.84 -15.90
N GLN A 289 4.96 4.09 -16.86
CA GLN A 289 6.29 3.50 -16.86
C GLN A 289 7.15 4.02 -15.68
N ASN A 290 7.18 5.34 -15.48
CA ASN A 290 7.92 5.94 -14.37
C ASN A 290 7.45 5.41 -13.01
N LEU A 291 6.13 5.27 -12.84
CA LEU A 291 5.55 4.71 -11.62
C LEU A 291 5.92 3.22 -11.44
N HIS A 292 5.92 2.44 -12.53
CA HIS A 292 6.34 1.05 -12.51
C HIS A 292 7.80 0.91 -12.06
N ASP A 293 8.70 1.70 -12.64
CA ASP A 293 10.13 1.63 -12.37
C ASP A 293 10.46 2.05 -10.93
N TYR A 294 9.80 3.09 -10.43
CA TYR A 294 9.89 3.50 -9.03
C TYR A 294 9.39 2.41 -8.09
N ALA A 295 8.17 1.92 -8.33
CA ALA A 295 7.54 0.97 -7.43
C ALA A 295 8.28 -0.37 -7.40
N ARG A 296 8.87 -0.79 -8.51
CA ARG A 296 9.74 -1.98 -8.57
C ARG A 296 11.02 -1.81 -7.74
N GLN A 297 11.61 -0.63 -7.74
CA GLN A 297 12.81 -0.34 -6.94
C GLN A 297 12.51 -0.18 -5.44
N VAL A 298 11.30 0.23 -5.07
CA VAL A 298 10.95 0.58 -3.69
C VAL A 298 10.08 -0.47 -3.02
N HIS A 299 9.15 -1.10 -3.73
CA HIS A 299 8.08 -1.93 -3.19
C HIS A 299 8.13 -3.41 -3.57
N ASP A 300 8.96 -3.80 -4.56
CA ASP A 300 9.09 -5.21 -4.92
C ASP A 300 9.72 -6.02 -3.76
N GLU A 301 9.54 -7.31 -3.77
CA GLU A 301 9.96 -8.21 -2.70
C GLU A 301 11.43 -8.01 -2.32
N LYS A 302 12.33 -8.00 -3.31
CA LYS A 302 13.77 -7.95 -3.07
C LYS A 302 14.24 -6.68 -2.35
N PRO A 303 13.93 -5.45 -2.80
CA PRO A 303 14.38 -4.23 -2.11
C PRO A 303 13.78 -4.11 -0.70
N VAL A 304 12.52 -4.50 -0.50
CA VAL A 304 11.90 -4.40 0.84
C VAL A 304 12.50 -5.42 1.81
N VAL A 305 12.73 -6.66 1.37
CA VAL A 305 13.39 -7.67 2.20
C VAL A 305 14.80 -7.24 2.55
N SER A 306 15.60 -6.76 1.58
CA SER A 306 16.95 -6.25 1.85
C SER A 306 16.93 -5.13 2.90
N LYS A 307 16.05 -4.15 2.73
CA LYS A 307 15.90 -3.05 3.70
C LYS A 307 15.48 -3.55 5.09
N PHE A 308 14.59 -4.52 5.17
CA PHE A 308 14.20 -5.10 6.46
C PHE A 308 15.34 -5.88 7.14
N LEU A 309 16.15 -6.63 6.38
CA LEU A 309 17.33 -7.32 6.90
C LEU A 309 18.37 -6.32 7.44
N GLU A 310 18.64 -5.24 6.71
CA GLU A 310 19.53 -4.15 7.17
C GLU A 310 19.04 -3.57 8.50
N LEU A 311 17.71 -3.31 8.62
CA LEU A 311 17.12 -2.83 9.86
C LEU A 311 17.26 -3.84 11.02
N MET A 312 17.28 -5.14 10.72
CA MET A 312 17.53 -6.18 11.73
C MET A 312 18.99 -6.26 12.18
N GLU A 313 19.95 -5.84 11.35
CA GLU A 313 21.38 -5.85 11.68
C GLU A 313 21.82 -4.59 12.45
N GLU A 314 21.06 -3.51 12.39
CA GLU A 314 21.33 -2.30 13.17
C GLU A 314 21.25 -2.59 14.68
N LYS A 315 22.25 -2.08 15.45
CA LYS A 315 22.39 -2.26 16.90
C LYS A 315 21.59 -1.22 17.68
#